data_254a2361e6e45651463f51fe6714aa69
#
_entry.id   254a2361e6e45651463f51fe6714aa69
#
_cell.length_a   1.000
_cell.length_b   1.000
_cell.length_c   1.000
_cell.angle_alpha   90.00
_cell.angle_beta   90.00
_cell.angle_gamma   90.00
#
_symmetry.space_group_name_H-M   'P 1'
#
loop_
_entity.id
_entity.type
_entity.pdbx_description
1 polymer ?
#
loop_
_entity_poly.entity_id
_entity_poly.type
_entity_poly.pdbx_seq_one_letter_code
_entity_poly.pdbx_strand_id
1 'polypeptide(L)'
;MIAYKNLRPRKAGLGFKLTSLFLAAVLLAVLLPLTALAKTKEYEIRLNEPKENYVFSVLWDNTDKQADVVITSPSGKTYSLDNMPQAQAGEGELLFWFASAEKGTWKVKITGEGLGTVTLDSGVMPGRMNIASFTAQVAGDKGTASWNIQDSEEDLTLEIWAAPDPVNYGGKRLASVRGKASGQCEFSLSALESGDYYLYLKAIGSGGIFACRYGDGPVSWRSADALPKLSDVKARMLDEELWLSWEAMKDASGYRIRVYDAATGELLTDESAEKKETQWFGEIPASVNKLAVTVAAYRWGNTGDFERHTVTRGNFDGVTVMFPEEEHLNSKTVYVQVTFTGSYTVSGALNDTMLVEGSSQSGNYRVDMEEGDNRLSFYVTDSLGNIRTFGKDVHVDVTAPQLSVLRDLNGQSTSENHVFLEGHTEGGAVLTLNGKTVDTQNGYFSIRCPLSVGKTRLELLATDAAGNQSKYSAVVERPWFSGSVLIWILCIVAGAALLAVYAVIFIRARRKTT
;
A
#
# COMPACT_ATOMS: atom_id res chain seq x y z
N MET A 1 12.51 -24.29 -24.33
CA MET A 1 12.13 -23.21 -23.38
C MET A 1 12.88 -23.48 -22.08
N ILE A 2 13.90 -22.68 -21.79
CA ILE A 2 14.68 -22.82 -20.55
C ILE A 2 13.79 -22.30 -19.44
N ALA A 3 13.52 -23.13 -18.43
CA ALA A 3 12.67 -22.75 -17.31
C ALA A 3 13.43 -21.78 -16.39
N TYR A 4 13.02 -20.52 -16.38
CA TYR A 4 13.52 -19.55 -15.41
C TYR A 4 12.82 -19.75 -14.07
N LYS A 5 13.64 -19.88 -13.04
CA LYS A 5 13.23 -19.94 -11.64
C LYS A 5 12.82 -18.53 -11.19
N ASN A 6 11.55 -18.31 -10.91
CA ASN A 6 11.06 -17.05 -10.36
C ASN A 6 11.64 -16.78 -8.98
N LEU A 7 12.47 -15.73 -8.88
CA LEU A 7 12.89 -15.14 -7.61
C LEU A 7 12.06 -13.88 -7.34
N ARG A 8 11.32 -13.88 -6.23
CA ARG A 8 10.53 -12.76 -5.74
C ARG A 8 11.41 -11.58 -5.35
N PRO A 9 11.03 -10.31 -5.64
CA PRO A 9 11.76 -9.14 -5.16
C PRO A 9 11.49 -8.90 -3.66
N ARG A 10 12.57 -8.79 -2.87
CA ARG A 10 12.52 -8.29 -1.49
C ARG A 10 12.35 -6.77 -1.50
N LYS A 11 11.34 -6.26 -0.78
CA LYS A 11 11.14 -4.84 -0.51
C LYS A 11 12.29 -4.29 0.35
N ALA A 12 12.96 -3.25 -0.15
CA ALA A 12 13.89 -2.44 0.63
C ALA A 12 13.12 -1.26 1.25
N GLY A 13 13.18 -1.16 2.57
CA GLY A 13 12.61 -0.05 3.34
C GLY A 13 13.46 1.20 3.25
N LEU A 14 12.80 2.33 3.03
CA LEU A 14 13.36 3.67 2.99
C LEU A 14 13.50 4.22 4.41
N GLY A 15 14.72 4.50 4.85
CA GLY A 15 15.01 5.22 6.09
C GLY A 15 15.68 6.55 5.79
N PHE A 16 14.93 7.63 5.93
CA PHE A 16 15.45 9.02 5.90
C PHE A 16 16.21 9.34 7.20
N LYS A 17 17.39 9.95 7.10
CA LYS A 17 17.87 10.94 8.08
C LYS A 17 18.75 12.00 7.40
N LEU A 18 18.26 13.25 7.46
CA LEU A 18 18.98 14.48 7.26
C LEU A 18 20.01 14.71 8.41
N THR A 19 21.18 15.25 8.11
CA THR A 19 21.81 16.34 8.86
C THR A 19 22.91 17.00 8.03
N SER A 20 22.66 18.21 7.63
CA SER A 20 23.34 19.50 7.83
C SER A 20 24.80 19.67 7.47
N LEU A 21 25.00 20.56 6.50
CA LEU A 21 25.88 21.73 6.37
C LEU A 21 27.18 21.83 7.24
N PHE A 22 28.34 22.01 6.60
CA PHE A 22 29.17 23.21 6.76
C PHE A 22 30.38 23.25 5.81
N LEU A 23 30.49 24.33 5.09
CA LEU A 23 31.56 25.29 4.80
C LEU A 23 32.82 24.87 4.01
N ALA A 24 32.84 25.42 2.85
CA ALA A 24 33.84 26.12 2.05
C ALA A 24 35.32 26.11 2.50
N ALA A 25 36.21 25.79 1.57
CA ALA A 25 37.19 26.72 0.96
C ALA A 25 38.13 25.99 -0.01
N VAL A 26 38.13 26.45 -1.24
CA VAL A 26 39.25 26.62 -2.17
C VAL A 26 40.44 25.67 -2.04
N LEU A 27 40.54 24.70 -2.94
CA LEU A 27 41.75 24.37 -3.68
C LEU A 27 41.38 23.85 -5.06
N LEU A 28 41.74 24.64 -6.07
CA LEU A 28 41.67 24.31 -7.48
C LEU A 28 42.70 23.19 -7.74
N ALA A 29 42.29 21.93 -7.58
CA ALA A 29 42.97 20.78 -8.15
C ALA A 29 42.14 20.32 -9.31
N VAL A 30 42.69 20.36 -10.50
CA VAL A 30 42.15 19.77 -11.72
C VAL A 30 41.96 18.29 -11.44
N LEU A 31 40.78 17.90 -10.93
CA LEU A 31 40.30 16.53 -10.97
C LEU A 31 39.65 16.36 -12.33
N LEU A 32 40.43 15.92 -13.29
CA LEU A 32 39.91 15.12 -14.39
C LEU A 32 39.07 14.00 -13.73
N PRO A 33 37.83 13.80 -14.14
CA PRO A 33 37.13 12.61 -13.71
C PRO A 33 37.99 11.43 -14.18
N LEU A 34 38.53 10.64 -13.26
CA LEU A 34 38.91 9.26 -13.55
C LEU A 34 37.60 8.59 -13.94
N THR A 35 37.22 8.70 -15.19
CA THR A 35 36.31 7.73 -15.79
C THR A 35 37.03 6.41 -15.70
N ALA A 36 36.58 5.56 -14.79
CA ALA A 36 37.03 4.18 -14.76
C ALA A 36 36.78 3.67 -16.19
N LEU A 37 37.88 3.36 -16.90
CA LEU A 37 37.78 2.87 -18.27
C LEU A 37 37.04 1.55 -18.20
N ALA A 38 35.86 1.48 -18.80
CA ALA A 38 35.11 0.25 -18.94
C ALA A 38 36.04 -0.83 -19.56
N LYS A 39 36.24 -1.92 -18.83
CA LYS A 39 37.07 -3.01 -19.35
C LYS A 39 36.37 -3.65 -20.53
N THR A 40 37.02 -3.60 -21.67
CA THR A 40 36.54 -4.27 -22.89
C THR A 40 37.25 -5.59 -23.03
N LYS A 41 36.51 -6.66 -23.30
CA LYS A 41 37.01 -7.99 -23.71
C LYS A 41 36.52 -8.26 -25.13
N GLU A 42 37.41 -8.76 -25.97
CA GLU A 42 37.08 -9.17 -27.35
C GLU A 42 37.41 -10.64 -27.53
N TYR A 43 36.51 -11.35 -28.18
CA TYR A 43 36.62 -12.77 -28.49
C TYR A 43 36.39 -12.97 -29.98
N GLU A 44 37.09 -13.93 -30.56
CA GLU A 44 36.88 -14.39 -31.94
C GLU A 44 36.46 -15.85 -31.95
N ILE A 45 35.35 -16.13 -32.62
CA ILE A 45 34.82 -17.48 -32.80
C ILE A 45 34.77 -17.80 -34.28
N ARG A 46 35.45 -18.85 -34.70
CA ARG A 46 35.54 -19.25 -36.11
C ARG A 46 34.60 -20.43 -36.40
N LEU A 47 33.64 -20.21 -37.28
CA LEU A 47 32.78 -21.25 -37.83
C LEU A 47 33.34 -21.73 -39.16
N ASN A 48 33.67 -23.02 -39.25
CA ASN A 48 34.22 -23.64 -40.46
C ASN A 48 33.17 -23.91 -41.55
N GLU A 49 31.90 -23.91 -41.16
CA GLU A 49 30.70 -24.07 -42.00
C GLU A 49 29.55 -23.25 -41.42
N PRO A 50 28.53 -22.92 -42.19
CA PRO A 50 27.32 -22.30 -41.61
C PRO A 50 26.71 -23.23 -40.55
N LYS A 51 26.15 -22.63 -39.50
CA LYS A 51 25.47 -23.36 -38.42
C LYS A 51 24.04 -22.85 -38.27
N GLU A 52 23.07 -23.73 -38.22
CA GLU A 52 21.70 -23.41 -37.88
C GLU A 52 21.50 -23.43 -36.36
N ASN A 53 20.57 -22.62 -35.86
CA ASN A 53 20.26 -22.52 -34.43
C ASN A 53 21.49 -22.24 -33.55
N TYR A 54 22.34 -21.31 -33.96
CA TYR A 54 23.57 -21.00 -33.24
C TYR A 54 23.36 -19.92 -32.17
N VAL A 55 23.96 -20.14 -31.00
CA VAL A 55 23.81 -19.26 -29.84
C VAL A 55 25.17 -18.75 -29.36
N PHE A 56 25.24 -17.49 -29.01
CA PHE A 56 26.28 -16.92 -28.16
C PHE A 56 25.68 -16.61 -26.80
N SER A 57 26.26 -17.14 -25.72
CA SER A 57 25.90 -16.87 -24.32
C SER A 57 27.04 -16.14 -23.64
N VAL A 58 26.78 -14.97 -23.11
CA VAL A 58 27.72 -14.16 -22.33
C VAL A 58 27.26 -14.15 -20.89
N LEU A 59 28.10 -14.65 -20.00
CA LEU A 59 27.85 -14.76 -18.57
C LEU A 59 28.86 -13.90 -17.79
N TRP A 60 28.41 -13.28 -16.71
CA TRP A 60 29.29 -12.55 -15.79
C TRP A 60 28.84 -12.70 -14.33
N ASP A 61 29.82 -12.66 -13.40
CA ASP A 61 29.58 -12.98 -11.98
C ASP A 61 28.79 -11.92 -11.22
N ASN A 62 29.00 -10.65 -11.54
CA ASN A 62 28.37 -9.54 -10.80
C ASN A 62 27.05 -9.14 -11.45
N THR A 63 25.96 -9.70 -10.97
CA THR A 63 24.60 -9.50 -11.50
C THR A 63 24.04 -8.09 -11.29
N ASP A 64 24.63 -7.29 -10.37
CA ASP A 64 24.27 -5.88 -10.15
C ASP A 64 24.80 -4.95 -11.27
N LYS A 65 25.62 -5.48 -12.16
CA LYS A 65 26.21 -4.75 -13.29
C LYS A 65 25.66 -5.29 -14.61
N GLN A 66 25.55 -4.39 -15.57
CA GLN A 66 25.14 -4.75 -16.94
C GLN A 66 26.34 -4.76 -17.87
N ALA A 67 26.38 -5.76 -18.74
CA ALA A 67 27.34 -5.86 -19.82
C ALA A 67 26.70 -5.31 -21.11
N ASP A 68 27.44 -4.50 -21.86
CA ASP A 68 27.14 -4.16 -23.23
C ASP A 68 27.87 -5.14 -24.15
N VAL A 69 27.12 -5.86 -24.99
CA VAL A 69 27.63 -6.91 -25.87
C VAL A 69 27.30 -6.56 -27.32
N VAL A 70 28.34 -6.50 -28.13
CA VAL A 70 28.22 -6.31 -29.58
C VAL A 70 28.84 -7.50 -30.29
N ILE A 71 28.03 -8.20 -31.07
CA ILE A 71 28.46 -9.31 -31.92
C ILE A 71 28.58 -8.84 -33.36
N THR A 72 29.72 -9.05 -33.99
CA THR A 72 29.94 -8.73 -35.40
C THR A 72 30.11 -10.02 -36.22
N SER A 73 29.24 -10.18 -37.21
CA SER A 73 29.29 -11.33 -38.10
C SER A 73 30.47 -11.25 -39.10
N PRO A 74 30.86 -12.34 -39.77
CA PRO A 74 31.86 -12.33 -40.80
C PRO A 74 31.57 -11.37 -41.96
N SER A 75 30.30 -11.13 -42.28
CA SER A 75 29.85 -10.15 -43.27
C SER A 75 29.90 -8.69 -42.76
N GLY A 76 30.31 -8.46 -41.50
CA GLY A 76 30.44 -7.13 -40.91
C GLY A 76 29.15 -6.56 -40.29
N LYS A 77 28.07 -7.32 -40.25
CA LYS A 77 26.82 -6.90 -39.59
C LYS A 77 26.97 -7.01 -38.07
N THR A 78 26.50 -5.97 -37.36
CA THR A 78 26.54 -5.90 -35.89
C THR A 78 25.19 -6.21 -35.26
N TYR A 79 25.23 -6.90 -34.12
CA TYR A 79 24.08 -7.29 -33.32
C TYR A 79 24.32 -6.92 -31.87
N SER A 80 23.30 -6.35 -31.23
CA SER A 80 23.27 -5.99 -29.81
C SER A 80 21.88 -6.26 -29.25
N LEU A 81 21.70 -6.09 -27.96
CA LEU A 81 20.39 -6.22 -27.33
C LEU A 81 19.35 -5.29 -27.95
N ASP A 82 19.76 -4.08 -28.36
CA ASP A 82 18.87 -3.05 -28.91
C ASP A 82 18.38 -3.33 -30.35
N ASN A 83 19.17 -4.09 -31.12
CA ASN A 83 18.88 -4.30 -32.56
C ASN A 83 18.60 -5.74 -32.97
N MET A 84 18.56 -6.66 -31.99
CA MET A 84 18.29 -8.08 -32.22
C MET A 84 17.11 -8.56 -31.36
N PRO A 85 15.88 -8.64 -31.93
CA PRO A 85 14.67 -9.05 -31.18
C PRO A 85 14.76 -10.43 -30.55
N GLN A 86 15.64 -11.29 -31.04
CA GLN A 86 15.88 -12.64 -30.51
C GLN A 86 16.95 -12.67 -29.39
N ALA A 87 17.56 -11.53 -29.07
CA ALA A 87 18.45 -11.44 -27.92
C ALA A 87 17.62 -11.41 -26.62
N GLN A 88 18.13 -12.09 -25.59
CA GLN A 88 17.50 -12.15 -24.28
C GLN A 88 18.50 -11.75 -23.21
N ALA A 89 18.05 -10.90 -22.27
CA ALA A 89 18.81 -10.49 -21.12
C ALA A 89 18.27 -11.18 -19.86
N GLY A 90 19.19 -11.72 -19.05
CA GLY A 90 18.95 -12.26 -17.72
C GLY A 90 19.84 -11.59 -16.68
N GLU A 91 19.71 -11.97 -15.41
CA GLU A 91 20.61 -11.54 -14.35
C GLU A 91 22.01 -12.16 -14.57
N GLY A 92 22.99 -11.32 -14.96
CA GLY A 92 24.36 -11.78 -15.24
C GLY A 92 24.50 -12.55 -16.55
N GLU A 93 23.54 -12.48 -17.47
CA GLU A 93 23.54 -13.22 -18.73
C GLU A 93 22.96 -12.42 -19.90
N LEU A 94 23.59 -12.53 -21.07
CA LEU A 94 23.04 -12.12 -22.37
C LEU A 94 23.14 -13.27 -23.36
N LEU A 95 22.02 -13.56 -24.02
CA LEU A 95 21.88 -14.69 -24.94
C LEU A 95 21.47 -14.15 -26.33
N PHE A 96 22.25 -14.48 -27.36
CA PHE A 96 22.00 -14.09 -28.75
C PHE A 96 21.79 -15.35 -29.59
N TRP A 97 20.56 -15.51 -30.10
CA TRP A 97 20.21 -16.65 -30.92
C TRP A 97 20.14 -16.30 -32.42
N PHE A 98 20.84 -17.05 -33.24
CA PHE A 98 20.86 -16.94 -34.68
C PHE A 98 20.22 -18.16 -35.32
N ALA A 99 19.13 -17.97 -36.07
CA ALA A 99 18.50 -19.06 -36.81
C ALA A 99 19.47 -19.68 -37.81
N SER A 100 20.37 -18.89 -38.41
CA SER A 100 21.45 -19.31 -39.25
C SER A 100 22.66 -18.41 -38.99
N ALA A 101 23.78 -18.99 -38.57
CA ALA A 101 25.07 -18.32 -38.41
C ALA A 101 25.98 -18.63 -39.58
N GLU A 102 26.46 -17.60 -40.29
CA GLU A 102 27.28 -17.72 -41.48
C GLU A 102 28.71 -18.27 -41.16
N LYS A 103 29.30 -18.97 -42.12
CA LYS A 103 30.70 -19.39 -42.04
C LYS A 103 31.65 -18.20 -41.97
N GLY A 104 32.67 -18.27 -41.12
CA GLY A 104 33.68 -17.22 -40.98
C GLY A 104 34.02 -16.92 -39.54
N THR A 105 34.71 -15.79 -39.32
CA THR A 105 35.10 -15.35 -37.98
C THR A 105 34.10 -14.36 -37.45
N TRP A 106 33.43 -14.70 -36.36
CA TRP A 106 32.56 -13.87 -35.57
C TRP A 106 33.37 -13.16 -34.49
N LYS A 107 33.10 -11.88 -34.24
CA LYS A 107 33.76 -11.12 -33.17
C LYS A 107 32.73 -10.74 -32.12
N VAL A 108 33.05 -10.99 -30.88
CA VAL A 108 32.18 -10.63 -29.73
C VAL A 108 32.95 -9.66 -28.86
N LYS A 109 32.44 -8.43 -28.77
CA LYS A 109 32.97 -7.38 -27.92
C LYS A 109 32.07 -7.21 -26.71
N ILE A 110 32.65 -7.35 -25.51
CA ILE A 110 31.94 -7.24 -24.23
C ILE A 110 32.54 -6.07 -23.47
N THR A 111 31.71 -5.09 -23.10
CA THR A 111 32.13 -3.88 -22.40
C THR A 111 31.32 -3.72 -21.12
N GLY A 112 31.98 -3.41 -20.02
CA GLY A 112 31.33 -3.15 -18.74
C GLY A 112 32.33 -2.95 -17.60
N GLU A 113 31.89 -2.28 -16.54
CA GLU A 113 32.66 -2.05 -15.33
C GLU A 113 32.21 -2.98 -14.21
N GLY A 114 33.17 -3.61 -13.54
CA GLY A 114 32.89 -4.40 -12.34
C GLY A 114 32.10 -5.68 -12.59
N LEU A 115 32.12 -6.22 -13.82
CA LEU A 115 31.39 -7.45 -14.19
C LEU A 115 31.90 -8.72 -13.48
N GLY A 116 33.11 -8.70 -12.91
CA GLY A 116 33.76 -9.89 -12.37
C GLY A 116 34.34 -10.77 -13.47
N THR A 117 34.19 -12.09 -13.35
CA THR A 117 34.60 -13.05 -14.39
C THR A 117 33.56 -13.00 -15.52
N VAL A 118 34.02 -12.81 -16.74
CA VAL A 118 33.15 -12.84 -17.93
C VAL A 118 33.52 -14.06 -18.74
N THR A 119 32.52 -14.87 -19.04
CA THR A 119 32.62 -16.10 -19.84
C THR A 119 31.79 -15.95 -21.11
N LEU A 120 32.36 -16.29 -22.26
CA LEU A 120 31.63 -16.44 -23.51
C LEU A 120 31.56 -17.92 -23.85
N ASP A 121 30.36 -18.41 -24.03
CA ASP A 121 30.10 -19.73 -24.59
C ASP A 121 29.36 -19.62 -25.93
N SER A 122 29.52 -20.55 -26.81
CA SER A 122 28.80 -20.57 -28.09
C SER A 122 28.66 -21.97 -28.62
N GLY A 123 27.52 -22.24 -29.24
CA GLY A 123 27.24 -23.57 -29.75
C GLY A 123 25.98 -23.64 -30.61
N VAL A 124 25.81 -24.76 -31.27
CA VAL A 124 24.53 -25.05 -31.93
C VAL A 124 23.52 -25.41 -30.85
N MET A 125 22.42 -24.64 -30.78
CA MET A 125 21.29 -25.04 -29.98
C MET A 125 20.70 -26.29 -30.63
N PRO A 126 20.63 -27.40 -29.90
CA PRO A 126 20.04 -28.60 -30.48
C PRO A 126 18.59 -28.32 -30.91
N GLY A 127 18.14 -28.96 -31.97
CA GLY A 127 16.81 -28.79 -32.53
C GLY A 127 15.74 -28.83 -31.45
N ARG A 128 14.78 -27.90 -31.50
CA ARG A 128 13.70 -27.82 -30.51
C ARG A 128 12.90 -29.11 -30.58
N MET A 129 13.05 -29.97 -29.59
CA MET A 129 12.13 -31.08 -29.38
C MET A 129 10.72 -30.49 -29.20
N ASN A 130 9.78 -30.90 -30.02
CA ASN A 130 8.39 -30.43 -29.98
C ASN A 130 7.46 -31.58 -29.61
N ILE A 131 6.80 -31.49 -28.46
CA ILE A 131 5.74 -32.43 -28.10
C ILE A 131 4.49 -32.03 -28.86
N ALA A 132 4.22 -32.67 -30.00
CA ALA A 132 3.08 -32.38 -30.87
C ALA A 132 1.76 -32.74 -30.19
N SER A 133 1.71 -33.82 -29.42
CA SER A 133 0.55 -34.19 -28.60
C SER A 133 0.97 -34.90 -27.33
N PHE A 134 0.20 -34.68 -26.28
CA PHE A 134 0.22 -35.41 -25.03
C PHE A 134 -1.19 -35.54 -24.50
N THR A 135 -1.63 -36.76 -24.23
CA THR A 135 -2.94 -37.05 -23.62
C THR A 135 -2.75 -38.03 -22.48
N ALA A 136 -3.55 -37.88 -21.43
CA ALA A 136 -3.56 -38.79 -20.29
C ALA A 136 -5.00 -39.17 -19.96
N GLN A 137 -5.27 -40.45 -19.84
CA GLN A 137 -6.55 -41.01 -19.41
C GLN A 137 -6.36 -41.65 -18.04
N VAL A 138 -7.27 -41.34 -17.11
CA VAL A 138 -7.21 -41.82 -15.73
C VAL A 138 -8.49 -42.63 -15.40
N ALA A 139 -8.31 -43.79 -14.78
CA ALA A 139 -9.35 -44.62 -14.25
C ALA A 139 -8.98 -45.13 -12.85
N GLY A 140 -9.64 -44.61 -11.83
CA GLY A 140 -9.25 -44.84 -10.43
C GLY A 140 -7.87 -44.33 -10.12
N ASP A 141 -7.00 -45.17 -9.57
CA ASP A 141 -5.61 -44.83 -9.19
C ASP A 141 -4.60 -45.04 -10.32
N LYS A 142 -5.04 -45.50 -11.50
CA LYS A 142 -4.20 -45.79 -12.64
C LYS A 142 -4.49 -44.87 -13.81
N GLY A 143 -3.45 -44.53 -14.55
CA GLY A 143 -3.57 -43.75 -15.76
C GLY A 143 -2.72 -44.29 -16.88
N THR A 144 -3.09 -43.96 -18.11
CA THR A 144 -2.31 -44.23 -19.33
C THR A 144 -2.01 -42.91 -20.01
N ALA A 145 -0.75 -42.61 -20.23
CA ALA A 145 -0.27 -41.45 -20.97
C ALA A 145 0.15 -41.85 -22.39
N SER A 146 -0.21 -41.05 -23.39
CA SER A 146 0.18 -41.21 -24.78
C SER A 146 0.79 -39.93 -25.32
N TRP A 147 1.77 -40.01 -26.18
CA TRP A 147 2.50 -38.87 -26.71
C TRP A 147 2.92 -39.04 -28.16
N ASN A 148 3.15 -37.91 -28.83
CA ASN A 148 3.82 -37.81 -30.10
C ASN A 148 4.78 -36.60 -30.06
N ILE A 149 6.06 -36.85 -30.34
CA ILE A 149 7.14 -35.85 -30.28
C ILE A 149 7.75 -35.76 -31.67
N GLN A 150 7.85 -34.54 -32.18
CA GLN A 150 8.50 -34.22 -33.45
C GLN A 150 9.92 -33.73 -33.20
N ASP A 151 10.76 -33.86 -34.20
CA ASP A 151 12.17 -33.42 -34.20
C ASP A 151 12.96 -33.94 -33.00
N SER A 152 12.75 -35.22 -32.66
CA SER A 152 13.40 -35.88 -31.52
C SER A 152 14.39 -36.93 -31.93
N GLU A 153 15.34 -37.21 -31.04
CA GLU A 153 16.27 -38.32 -31.13
C GLU A 153 15.56 -39.67 -30.87
N GLU A 154 16.23 -40.79 -31.23
CA GLU A 154 15.62 -42.12 -31.10
C GLU A 154 15.44 -42.58 -29.64
N ASP A 155 16.32 -42.12 -28.72
CA ASP A 155 16.31 -42.51 -27.30
C ASP A 155 15.97 -41.33 -26.40
N LEU A 156 14.74 -41.31 -25.91
CA LEU A 156 14.21 -40.29 -24.99
C LEU A 156 13.99 -40.88 -23.60
N THR A 157 14.24 -40.08 -22.58
CA THR A 157 13.66 -40.29 -21.25
C THR A 157 12.36 -39.49 -21.15
N LEU A 158 11.27 -40.18 -20.86
CA LEU A 158 9.94 -39.62 -20.82
C LEU A 158 9.41 -39.70 -19.39
N GLU A 159 9.06 -38.57 -18.82
CA GLU A 159 8.58 -38.47 -17.45
C GLU A 159 7.15 -37.90 -17.44
N ILE A 160 6.24 -38.61 -16.75
CA ILE A 160 4.88 -38.12 -16.48
C ILE A 160 4.88 -37.48 -15.11
N TRP A 161 4.43 -36.27 -15.04
CA TRP A 161 4.36 -35.44 -13.83
C TRP A 161 2.96 -34.97 -13.55
N ALA A 162 2.66 -34.75 -12.26
CA ALA A 162 1.44 -34.11 -11.78
C ALA A 162 1.79 -32.79 -11.09
N ALA A 163 1.27 -31.69 -11.60
CA ALA A 163 1.45 -30.35 -11.07
C ALA A 163 0.15 -29.82 -10.46
N PRO A 164 0.21 -28.99 -9.42
CA PRO A 164 -0.98 -28.36 -8.83
C PRO A 164 -1.59 -27.26 -9.71
N ASP A 165 -0.83 -26.74 -10.67
CA ASP A 165 -1.23 -25.66 -11.59
C ASP A 165 -0.71 -25.93 -13.02
N PRO A 166 -1.29 -25.32 -14.08
CA PRO A 166 -0.86 -25.51 -15.47
C PRO A 166 0.25 -24.54 -15.91
N VAL A 167 0.84 -23.77 -15.00
CA VAL A 167 1.77 -22.67 -15.33
C VAL A 167 3.22 -23.08 -15.06
N ASN A 168 3.45 -23.71 -13.91
CA ASN A 168 4.78 -24.10 -13.46
C ASN A 168 4.98 -25.61 -13.64
N TYR A 169 5.93 -26.01 -14.45
CA TYR A 169 6.28 -27.42 -14.66
C TYR A 169 6.95 -28.03 -13.41
N GLY A 170 6.23 -27.98 -12.27
CA GLY A 170 6.65 -28.55 -10.99
C GLY A 170 5.81 -29.75 -10.60
N GLY A 171 5.84 -30.10 -9.31
CA GLY A 171 4.99 -31.14 -8.77
C GLY A 171 5.69 -32.49 -8.58
N LYS A 172 4.93 -33.58 -8.68
CA LYS A 172 5.39 -34.93 -8.39
C LYS A 172 5.51 -35.79 -9.64
N ARG A 173 6.64 -36.46 -9.82
CA ARG A 173 6.84 -37.42 -10.90
C ARG A 173 6.07 -38.71 -10.61
N LEU A 174 5.22 -39.12 -11.55
CA LEU A 174 4.40 -40.31 -11.48
C LEU A 174 5.03 -41.52 -12.18
N ALA A 175 5.70 -41.29 -13.32
CA ALA A 175 6.37 -42.32 -14.08
C ALA A 175 7.62 -41.76 -14.78
N SER A 176 8.57 -42.65 -15.07
CA SER A 176 9.75 -42.37 -15.92
C SER A 176 10.04 -43.60 -16.75
N VAL A 177 10.03 -43.44 -18.06
CA VAL A 177 10.24 -44.52 -19.02
C VAL A 177 11.24 -44.08 -20.09
N ARG A 178 12.03 -45.04 -20.63
CA ARG A 178 12.75 -44.83 -21.88
C ARG A 178 11.86 -45.20 -23.04
N GLY A 179 11.79 -44.34 -24.03
CA GLY A 179 10.87 -44.54 -25.14
C GLY A 179 11.27 -43.79 -26.40
N LYS A 180 10.45 -44.02 -27.43
CA LYS A 180 10.59 -43.37 -28.74
C LYS A 180 9.73 -42.13 -28.85
N ALA A 181 9.88 -41.39 -29.93
CA ALA A 181 9.13 -40.18 -30.27
C ALA A 181 7.61 -40.34 -30.17
N SER A 182 7.07 -41.55 -30.34
CA SER A 182 5.64 -41.83 -30.09
C SER A 182 5.50 -43.11 -29.27
N GLY A 183 4.51 -43.11 -28.36
CA GLY A 183 4.27 -44.24 -27.48
C GLY A 183 3.25 -43.98 -26.41
N GLN A 184 3.17 -44.92 -25.48
CA GLN A 184 2.33 -44.83 -24.30
C GLN A 184 2.99 -45.47 -23.10
N CYS A 185 2.61 -45.04 -21.89
CA CYS A 185 3.00 -45.69 -20.65
C CYS A 185 1.88 -45.63 -19.61
N GLU A 186 1.92 -46.60 -18.69
CA GLU A 186 1.05 -46.56 -17.51
C GLU A 186 1.71 -45.78 -16.38
N PHE A 187 0.91 -45.15 -15.53
CA PHE A 187 1.32 -44.46 -14.31
C PHE A 187 0.30 -44.65 -13.19
N SER A 188 0.69 -44.38 -11.94
CA SER A 188 -0.21 -44.44 -10.79
C SER A 188 -0.31 -43.08 -10.10
N LEU A 189 -1.50 -42.75 -9.67
CA LEU A 189 -1.82 -41.56 -8.87
C LEU A 189 -1.81 -41.85 -7.36
N SER A 190 -1.69 -43.13 -6.95
CA SER A 190 -1.79 -43.53 -5.53
C SER A 190 -0.80 -42.86 -4.60
N ALA A 191 0.29 -42.32 -5.14
CA ALA A 191 1.29 -41.58 -4.37
C ALA A 191 0.95 -40.08 -4.20
N LEU A 192 -0.12 -39.59 -4.83
CA LEU A 192 -0.60 -38.21 -4.71
C LEU A 192 -1.55 -38.10 -3.53
N GLU A 193 -1.63 -36.91 -2.95
CA GLU A 193 -2.75 -36.51 -2.09
C GLU A 193 -4.02 -36.34 -2.91
N SER A 194 -5.18 -36.38 -2.25
CA SER A 194 -6.44 -36.02 -2.92
C SER A 194 -6.38 -34.58 -3.43
N GLY A 195 -6.68 -34.37 -4.70
CA GLY A 195 -6.55 -33.05 -5.31
C GLY A 195 -6.88 -33.07 -6.80
N ASP A 196 -6.88 -31.90 -7.41
CA ASP A 196 -6.90 -31.72 -8.86
C ASP A 196 -5.49 -31.45 -9.34
N TYR A 197 -5.08 -32.16 -10.38
CA TYR A 197 -3.71 -32.11 -10.89
C TYR A 197 -3.71 -31.91 -12.41
N TYR A 198 -2.80 -31.09 -12.87
CA TYR A 198 -2.48 -30.95 -14.28
C TYR A 198 -1.34 -31.90 -14.63
N LEU A 199 -1.64 -32.89 -15.44
CA LEU A 199 -0.64 -33.84 -15.89
C LEU A 199 0.17 -33.25 -17.04
N TYR A 200 1.48 -33.46 -17.03
CA TYR A 200 2.33 -33.06 -18.14
C TYR A 200 3.39 -34.10 -18.46
N LEU A 201 3.78 -34.11 -19.73
CA LEU A 201 4.94 -34.87 -20.22
C LEU A 201 6.18 -33.97 -20.19
N LYS A 202 7.26 -34.48 -19.62
CA LYS A 202 8.62 -33.96 -19.78
C LYS A 202 9.43 -35.00 -20.60
N ALA A 203 9.79 -34.63 -21.82
CA ALA A 203 10.61 -35.41 -22.69
C ALA A 203 12.05 -34.89 -22.61
N ILE A 204 13.01 -35.78 -22.37
CA ILE A 204 14.44 -35.47 -22.19
C ILE A 204 15.23 -36.26 -23.20
N GLY A 205 15.98 -35.56 -24.08
CA GLY A 205 16.89 -36.10 -25.07
C GLY A 205 18.32 -36.21 -24.57
N SER A 206 19.21 -36.62 -25.43
CA SER A 206 20.67 -36.62 -25.18
C SER A 206 21.16 -35.19 -24.94
N GLY A 207 22.15 -35.03 -24.07
CA GLY A 207 22.70 -33.72 -23.74
C GLY A 207 21.83 -32.89 -22.78
N GLY A 208 20.73 -33.45 -22.21
CA GLY A 208 19.90 -32.77 -21.20
C GLY A 208 18.85 -31.81 -21.78
N ILE A 209 18.66 -31.80 -23.10
CA ILE A 209 17.61 -31.03 -23.75
C ILE A 209 16.27 -31.59 -23.34
N PHE A 210 15.33 -30.73 -22.98
CA PHE A 210 13.99 -31.19 -22.64
C PHE A 210 12.89 -30.31 -23.22
N ALA A 211 11.72 -30.91 -23.43
CA ALA A 211 10.49 -30.23 -23.72
C ALA A 211 9.41 -30.65 -22.72
N CYS A 212 8.49 -29.76 -22.40
CA CYS A 212 7.36 -30.05 -21.54
C CYS A 212 6.06 -29.65 -22.22
N ARG A 213 4.99 -30.43 -22.01
CA ARG A 213 3.65 -30.12 -22.47
C ARG A 213 2.60 -30.64 -21.49
N TYR A 214 1.68 -29.77 -21.09
CA TYR A 214 0.49 -30.16 -20.34
C TYR A 214 -0.53 -30.88 -21.22
N GLY A 215 -1.32 -31.76 -20.59
CA GLY A 215 -2.52 -32.37 -21.17
C GLY A 215 -3.71 -31.39 -21.17
N ASP A 216 -4.87 -31.87 -21.61
CA ASP A 216 -6.04 -31.05 -21.96
C ASP A 216 -6.88 -30.58 -20.76
N GLY A 217 -6.42 -30.68 -19.53
CA GLY A 217 -7.13 -30.18 -18.37
C GLY A 217 -6.75 -30.89 -17.07
N PRO A 218 -7.35 -30.50 -15.95
CA PRO A 218 -7.06 -31.11 -14.67
C PRO A 218 -7.67 -32.52 -14.56
N VAL A 219 -6.94 -33.38 -13.86
CA VAL A 219 -7.39 -34.71 -13.45
C VAL A 219 -7.70 -34.66 -11.97
N SER A 220 -8.93 -35.02 -11.60
CA SER A 220 -9.33 -35.13 -10.21
C SER A 220 -8.92 -36.48 -9.65
N TRP A 221 -8.09 -36.48 -8.61
CA TRP A 221 -7.71 -37.67 -7.86
C TRP A 221 -8.22 -37.60 -6.42
N ARG A 222 -8.83 -38.70 -5.96
CA ARG A 222 -9.30 -38.82 -4.57
C ARG A 222 -8.86 -40.17 -4.01
N SER A 223 -8.17 -40.12 -2.86
CA SER A 223 -7.83 -41.34 -2.11
C SER A 223 -9.08 -41.99 -1.53
N ALA A 224 -9.09 -43.31 -1.43
CA ALA A 224 -10.19 -44.06 -0.83
C ALA A 224 -10.46 -43.68 0.64
N ASP A 225 -9.42 -43.21 1.35
CA ASP A 225 -9.51 -42.75 2.75
C ASP A 225 -9.67 -41.25 2.90
N ALA A 226 -9.96 -40.53 1.82
CA ALA A 226 -10.13 -39.08 1.83
C ALA A 226 -11.35 -38.70 2.69
N LEU A 227 -11.20 -37.66 3.52
CA LEU A 227 -12.33 -37.06 4.23
C LEU A 227 -13.32 -36.46 3.22
N PRO A 228 -14.61 -36.42 3.53
CA PRO A 228 -15.60 -35.78 2.65
C PRO A 228 -15.30 -34.28 2.53
N LYS A 229 -15.90 -33.64 1.51
CA LYS A 229 -15.81 -32.19 1.35
C LYS A 229 -16.44 -31.48 2.56
N LEU A 230 -15.90 -30.30 2.86
CA LEU A 230 -16.42 -29.44 3.92
C LEU A 230 -17.80 -28.91 3.54
N SER A 231 -18.66 -28.77 4.53
CA SER A 231 -19.93 -28.05 4.41
C SER A 231 -19.72 -26.57 4.69
N ASP A 232 -20.59 -25.73 4.11
CA ASP A 232 -20.73 -24.29 4.37
C ASP A 232 -19.42 -23.49 4.20
N VAL A 233 -18.63 -23.84 3.20
CA VAL A 233 -17.44 -23.04 2.83
C VAL A 233 -17.91 -21.71 2.25
N LYS A 234 -17.56 -20.60 2.92
CA LYS A 234 -17.82 -19.24 2.46
C LYS A 234 -16.52 -18.58 2.04
N ALA A 235 -16.56 -17.86 0.93
CA ALA A 235 -15.40 -17.18 0.39
C ALA A 235 -15.82 -15.81 -0.17
N ARG A 236 -15.13 -14.74 0.23
CA ARG A 236 -15.39 -13.37 -0.24
C ARG A 236 -14.15 -12.50 -0.06
N MET A 237 -14.10 -11.37 -0.75
CA MET A 237 -13.11 -10.33 -0.47
C MET A 237 -13.58 -9.46 0.69
N LEU A 238 -12.68 -9.20 1.63
CA LEU A 238 -12.81 -8.22 2.70
C LEU A 238 -11.67 -7.21 2.48
N ASP A 239 -12.01 -6.04 1.97
CA ASP A 239 -11.05 -5.06 1.46
C ASP A 239 -10.13 -5.69 0.38
N GLU A 240 -8.83 -5.76 0.63
CA GLU A 240 -7.85 -6.35 -0.29
C GLU A 240 -7.52 -7.82 0.05
N GLU A 241 -8.10 -8.37 1.11
CA GLU A 241 -7.84 -9.73 1.58
C GLU A 241 -8.95 -10.69 1.17
N LEU A 242 -8.59 -11.92 0.87
CA LEU A 242 -9.53 -13.01 0.73
C LEU A 242 -9.86 -13.56 2.12
N TRP A 243 -11.13 -13.54 2.49
CA TRP A 243 -11.65 -14.18 3.68
C TRP A 243 -12.34 -15.49 3.33
N LEU A 244 -11.98 -16.53 4.06
CA LEU A 244 -12.58 -17.87 3.98
C LEU A 244 -13.11 -18.28 5.34
N SER A 245 -14.24 -18.99 5.37
CA SER A 245 -14.71 -19.70 6.56
C SER A 245 -15.37 -21.02 6.18
N TRP A 246 -15.35 -21.96 7.11
CA TRP A 246 -15.93 -23.30 6.95
C TRP A 246 -16.37 -23.87 8.30
N GLU A 247 -17.18 -24.93 8.26
CA GLU A 247 -17.53 -25.66 9.47
C GLU A 247 -16.42 -26.63 9.89
N ALA A 248 -16.19 -26.74 11.20
CA ALA A 248 -15.18 -27.64 11.73
C ALA A 248 -15.57 -29.12 11.49
N MET A 249 -14.63 -29.89 10.95
CA MET A 249 -14.82 -31.33 10.72
C MET A 249 -14.21 -32.14 11.85
N LYS A 250 -15.01 -32.98 12.51
CA LYS A 250 -14.64 -33.75 13.71
C LYS A 250 -13.37 -34.58 13.54
N ASP A 251 -13.24 -35.26 12.40
CA ASP A 251 -12.17 -36.23 12.14
C ASP A 251 -10.97 -35.63 11.40
N ALA A 252 -10.98 -34.32 11.16
CA ALA A 252 -9.85 -33.61 10.55
C ALA A 252 -8.69 -33.47 11.53
N SER A 253 -7.47 -33.52 11.01
CA SER A 253 -6.23 -33.10 11.69
C SER A 253 -5.96 -31.62 11.48
N GLY A 254 -6.49 -31.04 10.40
CA GLY A 254 -6.40 -29.65 10.01
C GLY A 254 -7.03 -29.44 8.63
N TYR A 255 -6.79 -28.26 8.05
CA TYR A 255 -7.36 -27.88 6.75
C TYR A 255 -6.28 -27.38 5.82
N ARG A 256 -6.41 -27.66 4.53
CA ARG A 256 -5.54 -27.17 3.47
C ARG A 256 -6.28 -26.15 2.62
N ILE A 257 -5.72 -24.98 2.49
CA ILE A 257 -6.27 -23.86 1.72
C ILE A 257 -5.40 -23.68 0.47
N ARG A 258 -6.04 -23.70 -0.70
CA ARG A 258 -5.38 -23.38 -1.95
C ARG A 258 -6.15 -22.30 -2.67
N VAL A 259 -5.44 -21.29 -3.14
CA VAL A 259 -5.98 -20.16 -3.89
C VAL A 259 -5.28 -20.09 -5.22
N TYR A 260 -6.05 -20.02 -6.27
CA TYR A 260 -5.58 -19.95 -7.65
C TYR A 260 -6.08 -18.68 -8.33
N ASP A 261 -5.31 -18.14 -9.24
CA ASP A 261 -5.86 -17.23 -10.25
C ASP A 261 -6.80 -18.04 -11.17
N ALA A 262 -8.06 -17.69 -11.19
CA ALA A 262 -9.06 -18.43 -11.97
C ALA A 262 -8.89 -18.26 -13.49
N ALA A 263 -8.18 -17.22 -13.94
CA ALA A 263 -7.94 -16.95 -15.36
C ALA A 263 -6.76 -17.76 -15.90
N THR A 264 -5.68 -17.86 -15.12
CA THR A 264 -4.43 -18.53 -15.53
C THR A 264 -4.31 -19.95 -14.98
N GLY A 265 -5.01 -20.26 -13.87
CA GLY A 265 -4.85 -21.49 -13.12
C GLY A 265 -3.61 -21.50 -12.21
N GLU A 266 -2.87 -20.40 -12.14
CA GLU A 266 -1.68 -20.28 -11.29
C GLU A 266 -2.04 -20.43 -9.82
N LEU A 267 -1.25 -21.23 -9.08
CA LEU A 267 -1.37 -21.39 -7.64
C LEU A 267 -0.75 -20.18 -6.94
N LEU A 268 -1.59 -19.38 -6.28
CA LEU A 268 -1.17 -18.17 -5.56
C LEU A 268 -0.81 -18.49 -4.11
N THR A 269 -1.57 -19.39 -3.47
CA THR A 269 -1.39 -19.76 -2.06
C THR A 269 -1.64 -21.25 -1.89
N ASP A 270 -0.82 -21.91 -1.07
CA ASP A 270 -1.00 -23.29 -0.59
C ASP A 270 -0.61 -23.33 0.89
N GLU A 271 -1.59 -23.22 1.78
CA GLU A 271 -1.39 -23.11 3.22
C GLU A 271 -2.20 -24.15 3.98
N SER A 272 -1.83 -24.35 5.24
CA SER A 272 -2.54 -25.25 6.14
C SER A 272 -2.98 -24.50 7.39
N ALA A 273 -4.21 -24.75 7.82
CA ALA A 273 -4.79 -24.26 9.06
C ALA A 273 -4.92 -25.39 10.08
N GLU A 274 -4.81 -25.06 11.36
CA GLU A 274 -4.99 -26.04 12.45
C GLU A 274 -6.45 -26.50 12.57
N LYS A 275 -6.67 -27.66 13.21
CA LYS A 275 -8.01 -28.24 13.40
C LYS A 275 -9.03 -27.28 14.02
N LYS A 276 -8.61 -26.41 14.94
CA LYS A 276 -9.48 -25.43 15.61
C LYS A 276 -9.75 -24.16 14.79
N GLU A 277 -8.96 -23.95 13.75
CA GLU A 277 -9.08 -22.79 12.88
C GLU A 277 -10.13 -23.08 11.81
N THR A 278 -11.18 -22.28 11.78
CA THR A 278 -12.29 -22.38 10.83
C THR A 278 -12.45 -21.13 9.98
N GLN A 279 -11.46 -20.26 10.01
CA GLN A 279 -11.37 -19.06 9.20
C GLN A 279 -9.92 -18.87 8.73
N TRP A 280 -9.77 -18.23 7.59
CA TRP A 280 -8.49 -17.89 7.02
C TRP A 280 -8.58 -16.54 6.29
N PHE A 281 -7.52 -15.75 6.37
CA PHE A 281 -7.34 -14.49 5.67
C PHE A 281 -6.04 -14.53 4.90
N GLY A 282 -6.03 -14.01 3.69
CA GLY A 282 -4.82 -13.92 2.89
C GLY A 282 -4.85 -12.76 1.91
N GLU A 283 -3.70 -12.09 1.79
CA GLU A 283 -3.50 -11.03 0.80
C GLU A 283 -3.49 -11.61 -0.61
N ILE A 284 -4.20 -10.96 -1.53
CA ILE A 284 -4.29 -11.35 -2.94
C ILE A 284 -3.68 -10.24 -3.80
N PRO A 285 -2.81 -10.58 -4.77
CA PRO A 285 -2.25 -9.60 -5.68
C PRO A 285 -3.34 -8.76 -6.36
N ALA A 286 -3.18 -7.44 -6.40
CA ALA A 286 -4.17 -6.51 -6.96
C ALA A 286 -4.46 -6.77 -8.45
N SER A 287 -3.54 -7.41 -9.17
CA SER A 287 -3.71 -7.80 -10.58
C SER A 287 -4.70 -8.94 -10.79
N VAL A 288 -5.05 -9.70 -9.74
CA VAL A 288 -5.93 -10.86 -9.84
C VAL A 288 -7.36 -10.47 -9.49
N ASN A 289 -8.25 -10.51 -10.48
CA ASN A 289 -9.65 -10.12 -10.33
C ASN A 289 -10.58 -11.28 -10.01
N LYS A 290 -10.18 -12.51 -10.35
CA LYS A 290 -11.02 -13.70 -10.16
C LYS A 290 -10.19 -14.83 -9.59
N LEU A 291 -10.65 -15.37 -8.49
CA LEU A 291 -9.98 -16.44 -7.74
C LEU A 291 -10.78 -17.74 -7.84
N ALA A 292 -10.06 -18.85 -7.83
CA ALA A 292 -10.61 -20.17 -7.57
C ALA A 292 -10.01 -20.70 -6.27
N VAL A 293 -10.87 -21.02 -5.30
CA VAL A 293 -10.47 -21.34 -3.94
C VAL A 293 -10.93 -22.74 -3.58
N THR A 294 -10.08 -23.49 -2.91
CA THR A 294 -10.42 -24.79 -2.33
C THR A 294 -10.03 -24.82 -0.86
N VAL A 295 -10.90 -25.36 -0.02
CA VAL A 295 -10.60 -25.68 1.37
C VAL A 295 -10.91 -27.17 1.56
N ALA A 296 -9.92 -27.93 1.98
CA ALA A 296 -10.05 -29.37 2.19
C ALA A 296 -9.63 -29.74 3.61
N ALA A 297 -10.39 -30.56 4.29
CA ALA A 297 -9.95 -31.18 5.53
C ALA A 297 -8.86 -32.23 5.22
N TYR A 298 -7.84 -32.35 6.05
CA TYR A 298 -6.87 -33.45 5.94
C TYR A 298 -6.78 -34.28 7.21
N ARG A 299 -6.40 -35.55 7.05
CA ARG A 299 -6.15 -36.47 8.14
C ARG A 299 -4.90 -37.28 7.86
N TRP A 300 -3.92 -37.25 8.82
CA TRP A 300 -2.64 -37.97 8.70
C TRP A 300 -1.88 -37.72 7.38
N GLY A 301 -1.94 -36.48 6.88
CA GLY A 301 -1.28 -36.12 5.64
C GLY A 301 -2.10 -36.37 4.37
N ASN A 302 -3.26 -37.05 4.43
CA ASN A 302 -4.15 -37.26 3.30
C ASN A 302 -5.17 -36.12 3.23
N THR A 303 -5.10 -35.33 2.19
CA THR A 303 -6.09 -34.27 1.87
C THR A 303 -7.40 -34.90 1.45
N GLY A 304 -8.50 -34.45 2.07
CA GLY A 304 -9.85 -34.88 1.77
C GLY A 304 -10.39 -34.34 0.46
N ASP A 305 -11.68 -34.62 0.22
CA ASP A 305 -12.39 -34.06 -0.93
C ASP A 305 -12.67 -32.58 -0.74
N PHE A 306 -12.85 -31.82 -1.82
CA PHE A 306 -13.09 -30.39 -1.78
C PHE A 306 -14.02 -29.95 -2.92
N GLU A 307 -14.59 -28.77 -2.75
CA GLU A 307 -15.29 -28.04 -3.78
C GLU A 307 -14.51 -26.80 -4.16
N ARG A 308 -14.52 -26.45 -5.43
CA ARG A 308 -13.86 -25.23 -5.93
C ARG A 308 -14.86 -24.08 -5.92
N HIS A 309 -14.60 -23.07 -5.11
CA HIS A 309 -15.39 -21.86 -5.02
C HIS A 309 -14.75 -20.77 -5.85
N THR A 310 -15.57 -19.99 -6.55
CA THR A 310 -15.09 -18.85 -7.33
C THR A 310 -15.40 -17.56 -6.57
N VAL A 311 -14.38 -16.70 -6.39
CA VAL A 311 -14.51 -15.37 -5.81
C VAL A 311 -14.10 -14.36 -6.87
N THR A 312 -14.94 -13.37 -7.12
CA THR A 312 -14.60 -12.24 -7.99
C THR A 312 -14.39 -11.01 -7.13
N ARG A 313 -13.29 -10.28 -7.33
CA ARG A 313 -12.99 -9.05 -6.61
C ARG A 313 -14.10 -8.02 -6.83
N GLY A 314 -14.56 -7.40 -5.76
CA GLY A 314 -15.59 -6.36 -5.83
C GLY A 314 -15.07 -5.09 -6.52
N ASN A 315 -15.96 -4.42 -7.23
CA ASN A 315 -15.70 -3.09 -7.75
C ASN A 315 -16.46 -2.08 -6.90
N PHE A 316 -15.72 -1.18 -6.24
CA PHE A 316 -16.25 -0.14 -5.36
C PHE A 316 -15.96 1.28 -5.88
N ASP A 317 -15.58 1.44 -7.16
CA ASP A 317 -15.23 2.75 -7.75
C ASP A 317 -16.36 3.77 -7.68
N GLY A 318 -17.62 3.30 -7.67
CA GLY A 318 -18.81 4.14 -7.55
C GLY A 318 -19.28 4.39 -6.11
N VAL A 319 -18.51 3.99 -5.11
CA VAL A 319 -18.86 4.12 -3.69
C VAL A 319 -18.06 5.26 -3.06
N THR A 320 -18.74 6.16 -2.38
CA THR A 320 -18.11 7.23 -1.59
C THR A 320 -18.70 7.25 -0.19
N VAL A 321 -17.82 7.26 0.81
CA VAL A 321 -18.19 7.47 2.22
C VAL A 321 -17.48 8.72 2.72
N MET A 322 -18.26 9.74 3.08
CA MET A 322 -17.74 11.01 3.57
C MET A 322 -18.01 11.13 5.08
N PHE A 323 -16.94 11.14 5.83
CA PHE A 323 -16.92 11.42 7.27
C PHE A 323 -16.78 12.94 7.53
N PRO A 324 -17.03 13.43 8.77
CA PRO A 324 -16.60 14.75 9.17
C PRO A 324 -15.13 15.00 8.83
N GLU A 325 -14.78 16.19 8.37
CA GLU A 325 -13.38 16.50 8.02
C GLU A 325 -12.50 16.60 9.26
N GLU A 326 -13.02 17.21 10.31
CA GLU A 326 -12.32 17.43 11.59
C GLU A 326 -12.13 16.09 12.34
N GLU A 327 -11.02 15.99 13.08
CA GLU A 327 -10.74 14.90 14.01
C GLU A 327 -11.29 15.19 15.42
N HIS A 328 -11.34 16.48 15.81
CA HIS A 328 -11.90 16.94 17.07
C HIS A 328 -13.26 17.60 16.81
N LEU A 329 -14.29 17.14 17.47
CA LEU A 329 -15.67 17.53 17.24
C LEU A 329 -16.30 18.10 18.51
N ASN A 330 -16.97 19.23 18.39
CA ASN A 330 -17.75 19.83 19.46
C ASN A 330 -19.25 19.44 19.43
N SER A 331 -19.55 18.34 18.79
CA SER A 331 -20.90 17.80 18.67
C SER A 331 -20.90 16.29 18.88
N LYS A 332 -21.82 15.81 19.70
CA LYS A 332 -22.07 14.38 19.88
C LYS A 332 -22.82 13.74 18.70
N THR A 333 -23.34 14.54 17.78
CA THR A 333 -24.08 14.03 16.61
C THR A 333 -23.37 14.46 15.34
N VAL A 334 -23.09 13.50 14.48
CA VAL A 334 -22.56 13.73 13.13
C VAL A 334 -23.39 12.99 12.08
N TYR A 335 -23.17 13.33 10.83
CA TYR A 335 -23.75 12.62 9.69
C TYR A 335 -22.62 12.09 8.82
N VAL A 336 -22.67 10.78 8.53
CA VAL A 336 -21.79 10.14 7.55
C VAL A 336 -22.59 10.01 6.27
N GLN A 337 -22.10 10.62 5.20
CA GLN A 337 -22.75 10.53 3.90
C GLN A 337 -22.19 9.34 3.13
N VAL A 338 -23.07 8.42 2.76
CA VAL A 338 -22.71 7.28 1.90
C VAL A 338 -23.47 7.43 0.57
N THR A 339 -22.73 7.45 -0.51
CA THR A 339 -23.29 7.50 -1.87
C THR A 339 -22.74 6.38 -2.72
N PHE A 340 -23.58 5.77 -3.53
CA PHE A 340 -23.18 4.73 -4.48
C PHE A 340 -24.17 4.65 -5.65
N THR A 341 -23.66 4.12 -6.76
CA THR A 341 -24.46 3.76 -7.94
C THR A 341 -24.34 2.27 -8.16
N GLY A 342 -25.45 1.54 -8.10
CA GLY A 342 -25.47 0.08 -8.22
C GLY A 342 -26.12 -0.62 -7.04
N SER A 343 -25.94 -1.93 -6.96
CA SER A 343 -26.55 -2.77 -5.91
C SER A 343 -25.54 -3.02 -4.80
N TYR A 344 -25.62 -2.18 -3.76
CA TYR A 344 -24.81 -2.33 -2.54
C TYR A 344 -25.70 -2.33 -1.31
N THR A 345 -25.17 -2.87 -0.22
CA THR A 345 -25.75 -2.70 1.11
C THR A 345 -24.71 -2.05 2.03
N VAL A 346 -25.21 -1.22 2.94
CA VAL A 346 -24.39 -0.46 3.89
C VAL A 346 -24.70 -0.91 5.31
N SER A 347 -23.67 -1.19 6.07
CA SER A 347 -23.73 -1.36 7.50
C SER A 347 -22.81 -0.35 8.17
N GLY A 348 -23.20 0.19 9.32
CA GLY A 348 -22.42 1.17 10.06
C GLY A 348 -22.30 0.79 11.52
N ALA A 349 -21.12 1.00 12.10
CA ALA A 349 -20.86 0.76 13.51
C ALA A 349 -20.16 1.93 14.17
N LEU A 350 -20.42 2.13 15.45
CA LEU A 350 -19.73 3.04 16.35
C LEU A 350 -19.09 2.22 17.48
N ASN A 351 -17.78 2.32 17.61
CA ASN A 351 -17.04 1.59 18.65
C ASN A 351 -17.43 0.09 18.66
N ASP A 352 -17.46 -0.55 17.48
CA ASP A 352 -17.88 -1.93 17.23
C ASP A 352 -19.36 -2.25 17.54
N THR A 353 -20.15 -1.27 17.94
CA THR A 353 -21.60 -1.43 18.13
C THR A 353 -22.32 -1.10 16.82
N MET A 354 -23.10 -2.04 16.30
CA MET A 354 -23.84 -1.88 15.05
C MET A 354 -24.93 -0.81 15.20
N LEU A 355 -24.94 0.18 14.32
CA LEU A 355 -25.93 1.26 14.23
C LEU A 355 -26.92 1.04 13.09
N VAL A 356 -26.41 0.57 11.96
CA VAL A 356 -27.15 0.30 10.74
C VAL A 356 -26.73 -1.05 10.21
N GLU A 357 -27.69 -1.88 9.80
CA GLU A 357 -27.41 -3.20 9.26
C GLU A 357 -28.10 -3.36 7.89
N GLY A 358 -27.28 -3.63 6.87
CA GLY A 358 -27.75 -4.05 5.55
C GLY A 358 -28.66 -3.07 4.80
N SER A 359 -28.53 -1.75 5.02
CA SER A 359 -29.31 -0.75 4.29
C SER A 359 -28.93 -0.70 2.81
N SER A 360 -29.89 -0.78 1.90
CA SER A 360 -29.68 -0.67 0.45
C SER A 360 -29.84 0.77 -0.07
N GLN A 361 -29.86 1.77 0.80
CA GLN A 361 -30.10 3.18 0.44
C GLN A 361 -28.82 4.01 0.58
N SER A 362 -28.53 4.81 -0.45
CA SER A 362 -27.61 5.94 -0.34
C SER A 362 -28.24 7.03 0.53
N GLY A 363 -27.46 7.69 1.37
CA GLY A 363 -27.99 8.77 2.22
C GLY A 363 -27.04 9.24 3.31
N ASN A 364 -27.59 10.07 4.19
CA ASN A 364 -26.90 10.54 5.37
C ASN A 364 -27.29 9.68 6.57
N TYR A 365 -26.32 9.02 7.14
CA TYR A 365 -26.47 8.20 8.33
C TYR A 365 -26.10 9.01 9.57
N ARG A 366 -27.09 9.21 10.44
CA ARG A 366 -26.89 9.91 11.71
C ARG A 366 -26.16 8.98 12.68
N VAL A 367 -25.11 9.50 13.31
CA VAL A 367 -24.36 8.81 14.35
C VAL A 367 -24.34 9.68 15.60
N ASP A 368 -24.86 9.16 16.70
CA ASP A 368 -24.81 9.79 18.02
C ASP A 368 -23.68 9.13 18.82
N MET A 369 -22.69 9.94 19.24
CA MET A 369 -21.44 9.52 19.86
C MET A 369 -21.38 9.94 21.34
N GLU A 370 -20.55 9.28 22.10
CA GLU A 370 -20.20 9.69 23.44
C GLU A 370 -19.00 10.66 23.43
N GLU A 371 -18.80 11.38 24.51
CA GLU A 371 -17.63 12.23 24.71
C GLU A 371 -16.37 11.40 24.85
N GLY A 372 -15.26 11.84 24.24
CA GLY A 372 -14.00 11.11 24.14
C GLY A 372 -13.77 10.50 22.76
N ASP A 373 -12.92 9.47 22.71
CA ASP A 373 -12.52 8.81 21.48
C ASP A 373 -13.63 7.90 20.94
N ASN A 374 -13.91 8.05 19.65
CA ASN A 374 -14.91 7.28 18.95
C ASN A 374 -14.34 6.79 17.60
N ARG A 375 -14.67 5.55 17.24
CA ARG A 375 -14.35 4.96 15.95
C ARG A 375 -15.63 4.78 15.13
N LEU A 376 -15.69 5.46 14.00
CA LEU A 376 -16.75 5.30 13.00
C LEU A 376 -16.31 4.27 11.98
N SER A 377 -17.10 3.22 11.75
CA SER A 377 -16.82 2.18 10.75
C SER A 377 -18.04 1.99 9.87
N PHE A 378 -17.84 2.04 8.54
CA PHE A 378 -18.87 1.75 7.56
C PHE A 378 -18.40 0.65 6.62
N TYR A 379 -19.26 -0.35 6.42
CA TYR A 379 -19.02 -1.52 5.62
C TYR A 379 -19.97 -1.48 4.42
N VAL A 380 -19.42 -1.45 3.22
CA VAL A 380 -20.20 -1.51 2.00
C VAL A 380 -20.02 -2.88 1.38
N THR A 381 -21.12 -3.58 1.19
CA THR A 381 -21.17 -4.95 0.63
C THR A 381 -21.77 -4.91 -0.76
N ASP A 382 -21.05 -5.48 -1.74
CA ASP A 382 -21.55 -5.61 -3.11
C ASP A 382 -22.54 -6.80 -3.27
N SER A 383 -23.08 -6.97 -4.47
CA SER A 383 -24.02 -8.06 -4.80
C SER A 383 -23.38 -9.46 -4.77
N LEU A 384 -22.05 -9.55 -4.75
CA LEU A 384 -21.30 -10.80 -4.66
C LEU A 384 -20.90 -11.14 -3.22
N GLY A 385 -21.23 -10.26 -2.26
CA GLY A 385 -20.90 -10.43 -0.86
C GLY A 385 -19.51 -9.92 -0.47
N ASN A 386 -18.76 -9.28 -1.38
CA ASN A 386 -17.49 -8.63 -1.02
C ASN A 386 -17.76 -7.39 -0.19
N ILE A 387 -16.87 -7.09 0.75
CA ILE A 387 -17.02 -5.99 1.70
C ILE A 387 -15.85 -5.04 1.53
N ARG A 388 -16.15 -3.73 1.49
CA ARG A 388 -15.17 -2.65 1.63
C ARG A 388 -15.42 -1.88 2.91
N THR A 389 -14.36 -1.68 3.68
CA THR A 389 -14.41 -0.99 4.97
C THR A 389 -13.94 0.45 4.82
N PHE A 390 -14.69 1.36 5.42
CA PHE A 390 -14.35 2.77 5.56
C PHE A 390 -14.38 3.11 7.04
N GLY A 391 -13.34 3.77 7.56
CA GLY A 391 -13.26 4.10 8.97
C GLY A 391 -12.65 5.46 9.21
N LYS A 392 -13.08 6.11 10.29
CA LYS A 392 -12.49 7.34 10.82
C LYS A 392 -12.54 7.32 12.34
N ASP A 393 -11.42 7.67 12.96
CA ASP A 393 -11.34 7.93 14.38
C ASP A 393 -11.59 9.43 14.61
N VAL A 394 -12.44 9.77 15.59
CA VAL A 394 -12.77 11.13 15.96
C VAL A 394 -12.78 11.26 17.48
N HIS A 395 -12.41 12.43 17.97
CA HIS A 395 -12.47 12.78 19.38
C HIS A 395 -13.61 13.79 19.60
N VAL A 396 -14.59 13.45 20.42
CA VAL A 396 -15.72 14.31 20.77
C VAL A 396 -15.42 14.99 22.09
N ASP A 397 -15.37 16.32 22.06
CA ASP A 397 -15.27 17.18 23.25
C ASP A 397 -16.30 18.31 23.12
N VAL A 398 -17.31 18.30 23.98
CA VAL A 398 -18.37 19.32 24.02
C VAL A 398 -18.20 20.27 25.19
N THR A 399 -17.10 20.15 25.92
CA THR A 399 -16.80 20.95 27.10
C THR A 399 -16.02 22.19 26.72
N ALA A 400 -16.52 23.37 26.98
CA ALA A 400 -15.80 24.59 26.71
C ALA A 400 -14.55 24.73 27.60
N PRO A 401 -13.42 25.26 27.06
CA PRO A 401 -12.17 25.37 27.80
C PRO A 401 -12.32 26.28 29.01
N GLN A 402 -11.66 25.93 30.12
CA GLN A 402 -11.64 26.76 31.29
C GLN A 402 -11.00 28.13 30.97
N LEU A 403 -11.68 29.23 31.35
CA LEU A 403 -11.17 30.58 31.23
C LEU A 403 -11.44 31.33 32.52
N SER A 404 -10.42 31.79 33.19
CA SER A 404 -10.54 32.58 34.41
C SER A 404 -9.66 33.82 34.33
N VAL A 405 -10.15 34.93 34.86
CA VAL A 405 -9.40 36.18 35.02
C VAL A 405 -9.07 36.39 36.49
N LEU A 406 -7.85 36.82 36.80
CA LEU A 406 -7.43 37.05 38.18
C LEU A 406 -8.15 38.23 38.80
N ARG A 407 -8.55 39.22 37.97
CA ARG A 407 -9.28 40.41 38.38
C ARG A 407 -10.32 40.75 37.35
N ASP A 408 -11.56 40.93 37.78
CA ASP A 408 -12.61 41.41 36.89
C ASP A 408 -12.37 42.92 36.58
N LEU A 409 -12.24 43.22 35.28
CA LEU A 409 -12.03 44.56 34.77
C LEU A 409 -13.34 45.24 34.36
N ASN A 410 -14.46 44.51 34.36
CA ASN A 410 -15.71 45.06 33.87
C ASN A 410 -16.23 46.20 34.76
N GLY A 411 -16.57 47.32 34.15
CA GLY A 411 -17.05 48.53 34.85
C GLY A 411 -15.95 49.31 35.60
N GLN A 412 -14.69 48.90 35.50
CA GLN A 412 -13.59 49.60 36.13
C GLN A 412 -13.30 50.92 35.41
N SER A 413 -12.89 51.93 36.20
CA SER A 413 -12.41 53.22 35.72
C SER A 413 -10.96 53.45 36.17
N THR A 414 -10.09 53.88 35.25
CA THR A 414 -8.70 54.17 35.53
C THR A 414 -8.19 55.36 34.72
N SER A 415 -7.30 56.13 35.30
CA SER A 415 -6.60 57.23 34.61
C SER A 415 -5.43 56.76 33.74
N GLU A 416 -5.00 55.52 33.92
CA GLU A 416 -3.90 54.90 33.17
C GLU A 416 -4.29 54.69 31.70
N ASN A 417 -3.26 54.73 30.83
CA ASN A 417 -3.47 54.52 29.39
C ASN A 417 -3.50 53.02 28.99
N HIS A 418 -3.46 52.12 29.95
CA HIS A 418 -3.55 50.69 29.77
C HIS A 418 -4.01 50.01 31.06
N VAL A 419 -4.46 48.77 30.94
CA VAL A 419 -4.68 47.81 32.03
C VAL A 419 -3.99 46.49 31.69
N PHE A 420 -3.67 45.70 32.69
CA PHE A 420 -3.27 44.31 32.48
C PHE A 420 -4.48 43.39 32.68
N LEU A 421 -4.75 42.56 31.68
CA LEU A 421 -5.70 41.48 31.76
C LEU A 421 -4.94 40.19 31.97
N GLU A 422 -5.05 39.61 33.17
CA GLU A 422 -4.32 38.47 33.62
C GLU A 422 -5.24 37.35 34.02
N GLY A 423 -4.82 36.11 33.77
CA GLY A 423 -5.64 34.96 34.08
C GLY A 423 -5.04 33.65 33.62
N HIS A 424 -5.91 32.65 33.63
CA HIS A 424 -5.58 31.30 33.18
C HIS A 424 -6.60 30.79 32.19
N THR A 425 -6.16 30.09 31.19
CA THR A 425 -6.99 29.28 30.32
C THR A 425 -6.51 27.84 30.35
N GLU A 426 -7.29 26.93 29.83
CA GLU A 426 -6.92 25.53 29.66
C GLU A 426 -5.68 25.38 28.75
N GLY A 427 -4.81 24.44 29.08
CA GLY A 427 -3.62 24.16 28.28
C GLY A 427 -4.00 23.67 26.88
N GLY A 428 -3.42 24.27 25.84
CA GLY A 428 -3.72 23.95 24.44
C GLY A 428 -4.84 24.79 23.82
N ALA A 429 -5.65 25.50 24.61
CA ALA A 429 -6.67 26.40 24.07
C ALA A 429 -6.02 27.64 23.40
N VAL A 430 -6.56 28.02 22.24
CA VAL A 430 -6.17 29.25 21.54
C VAL A 430 -6.88 30.43 22.17
N LEU A 431 -6.11 31.38 22.71
CA LEU A 431 -6.64 32.59 23.33
C LEU A 431 -6.58 33.75 22.35
N THR A 432 -7.68 34.51 22.25
CA THR A 432 -7.70 35.75 21.46
C THR A 432 -8.26 36.89 22.26
N LEU A 433 -7.68 38.08 22.12
CA LEU A 433 -8.22 39.34 22.64
C LEU A 433 -8.64 40.23 21.47
N ASN A 434 -9.92 40.61 21.41
CA ASN A 434 -10.50 41.40 20.33
C ASN A 434 -10.10 40.86 18.94
N GLY A 435 -10.12 39.49 18.76
CA GLY A 435 -9.79 38.79 17.52
C GLY A 435 -8.28 38.65 17.23
N LYS A 436 -7.40 39.11 18.12
CA LYS A 436 -5.93 38.91 17.98
C LYS A 436 -5.46 37.81 18.90
N THR A 437 -4.70 36.88 18.37
CA THR A 437 -4.12 35.78 19.14
C THR A 437 -3.18 36.28 20.23
N VAL A 438 -3.26 35.67 21.39
CA VAL A 438 -2.47 35.93 22.58
C VAL A 438 -1.68 34.69 22.96
N ASP A 439 -0.40 34.86 23.19
CA ASP A 439 0.46 33.76 23.65
C ASP A 439 0.19 33.46 25.13
N THR A 440 0.14 32.18 25.45
CA THR A 440 -0.04 31.69 26.82
C THR A 440 1.19 30.87 27.23
N GLN A 441 1.55 30.89 28.51
CA GLN A 441 2.59 30.05 29.09
C GLN A 441 1.95 29.08 30.08
N ASN A 442 1.84 27.81 29.71
CA ASN A 442 1.16 26.80 30.52
C ASN A 442 -0.26 27.25 30.94
N GLY A 443 -0.99 27.87 30.00
CA GLY A 443 -2.32 28.39 30.23
C GLY A 443 -2.39 29.77 30.93
N TYR A 444 -1.31 30.27 31.51
CA TYR A 444 -1.26 31.63 32.07
C TYR A 444 -1.10 32.68 30.96
N PHE A 445 -1.85 33.79 31.08
CA PHE A 445 -1.70 34.94 30.22
C PHE A 445 -1.64 36.25 31.04
N SER A 446 -0.85 37.21 30.55
CA SER A 446 -0.80 38.59 31.04
C SER A 446 -0.72 39.53 29.84
N ILE A 447 -1.81 40.20 29.56
CA ILE A 447 -1.98 41.01 28.36
C ILE A 447 -2.04 42.49 28.73
N ARG A 448 -1.16 43.30 28.17
CA ARG A 448 -1.24 44.74 28.27
C ARG A 448 -2.29 45.27 27.29
N CYS A 449 -3.43 45.72 27.80
CA CYS A 449 -4.55 46.22 27.03
C CYS A 449 -4.50 47.79 27.01
N PRO A 450 -4.20 48.42 25.86
CA PRO A 450 -4.19 49.86 25.74
C PRO A 450 -5.62 50.40 25.84
N LEU A 451 -5.79 51.52 26.55
CA LEU A 451 -7.09 52.17 26.75
C LEU A 451 -7.13 53.49 26.00
N SER A 452 -8.14 53.66 25.17
CA SER A 452 -8.54 54.95 24.61
C SER A 452 -9.29 55.76 25.66
N VAL A 453 -9.29 57.08 25.52
CA VAL A 453 -10.16 57.95 26.34
C VAL A 453 -11.63 57.60 26.05
N GLY A 454 -12.42 57.42 27.10
CA GLY A 454 -13.78 56.90 27.05
C GLY A 454 -13.81 55.40 27.37
N LYS A 455 -14.77 54.69 26.81
CA LYS A 455 -15.00 53.27 27.07
C LYS A 455 -14.25 52.39 26.09
N THR A 456 -13.44 51.49 26.59
CA THR A 456 -12.74 50.46 25.82
C THR A 456 -13.35 49.10 26.13
N ARG A 457 -13.78 48.37 25.10
CA ARG A 457 -14.28 46.99 25.22
C ARG A 457 -13.16 46.00 25.04
N LEU A 458 -13.07 45.07 25.95
CA LEU A 458 -12.14 43.93 25.91
C LEU A 458 -12.97 42.66 25.76
N GLU A 459 -12.74 41.89 24.70
CA GLU A 459 -13.35 40.57 24.47
C GLU A 459 -12.25 39.54 24.40
N LEU A 460 -12.19 38.72 25.43
CA LEU A 460 -11.28 37.57 25.50
C LEU A 460 -12.05 36.32 25.18
N LEU A 461 -11.52 35.49 24.25
CA LEU A 461 -12.12 34.28 23.80
C LEU A 461 -11.06 33.17 23.85
N ALA A 462 -11.34 32.10 24.57
CA ALA A 462 -10.57 30.88 24.55
C ALA A 462 -11.31 29.84 23.69
N THR A 463 -10.60 29.19 22.78
CA THR A 463 -11.14 28.15 21.89
C THR A 463 -10.26 26.92 22.01
N ASP A 464 -10.84 25.75 22.31
CA ASP A 464 -10.12 24.46 22.34
C ASP A 464 -9.93 23.84 20.96
N ALA A 465 -9.36 22.63 20.91
CA ALA A 465 -9.11 21.91 19.67
C ALA A 465 -10.39 21.44 18.97
N ALA A 466 -11.47 21.20 19.72
CA ALA A 466 -12.77 20.84 19.18
C ALA A 466 -13.59 22.05 18.70
N GLY A 467 -13.14 23.28 19.02
CA GLY A 467 -13.82 24.52 18.65
C GLY A 467 -14.83 25.01 19.70
N ASN A 468 -14.87 24.40 20.90
CA ASN A 468 -15.68 24.94 21.99
C ASN A 468 -15.06 26.23 22.50
N GLN A 469 -15.93 27.14 23.02
CA GLN A 469 -15.50 28.49 23.34
C GLN A 469 -15.92 28.92 24.73
N SER A 470 -15.01 29.58 25.45
CA SER A 470 -15.24 30.32 26.65
C SER A 470 -14.93 31.79 26.44
N LYS A 471 -15.81 32.66 26.93
CA LYS A 471 -15.72 34.11 26.70
C LYS A 471 -15.70 34.89 28.00
N TYR A 472 -14.80 35.88 28.08
CA TYR A 472 -14.82 36.93 29.06
C TYR A 472 -14.96 38.29 28.35
N SER A 473 -15.83 39.16 28.83
CA SER A 473 -16.04 40.52 28.28
C SER A 473 -15.97 41.55 29.37
N ALA A 474 -15.27 42.64 29.14
CA ALA A 474 -15.17 43.76 30.07
C ALA A 474 -15.25 45.10 29.32
N VAL A 475 -15.81 46.10 29.97
CA VAL A 475 -15.78 47.49 29.53
C VAL A 475 -15.02 48.30 30.58
N VAL A 476 -13.87 48.84 30.17
CA VAL A 476 -13.03 49.70 31.04
C VAL A 476 -13.15 51.13 30.58
N GLU A 477 -13.36 52.04 31.52
CA GLU A 477 -13.51 53.47 31.24
C GLU A 477 -12.22 54.22 31.61
N ARG A 478 -11.73 55.00 30.66
CA ARG A 478 -10.66 55.97 30.91
C ARG A 478 -11.25 57.39 30.79
N PRO A 479 -11.50 58.08 31.91
CA PRO A 479 -12.08 59.39 31.86
C PRO A 479 -11.15 60.41 31.19
N TRP A 480 -11.73 61.42 30.58
CA TRP A 480 -11.02 62.51 29.94
C TRP A 480 -10.08 63.24 30.89
N PHE A 481 -10.50 63.30 32.17
CA PHE A 481 -9.76 63.97 33.22
C PHE A 481 -9.73 63.07 34.47
N SER A 482 -8.57 62.97 35.11
CA SER A 482 -8.51 62.38 36.45
C SER A 482 -9.33 63.27 37.42
N GLY A 483 -9.96 62.61 38.42
CA GLY A 483 -10.75 63.34 39.41
C GLY A 483 -10.01 64.50 40.05
N SER A 484 -8.69 64.39 40.23
CA SER A 484 -7.82 65.47 40.72
C SER A 484 -7.74 66.62 39.73
N VAL A 485 -7.66 66.38 38.41
CA VAL A 485 -7.66 67.46 37.40
C VAL A 485 -9.00 68.18 37.36
N LEU A 486 -10.08 67.43 37.49
CA LEU A 486 -11.41 68.02 37.54
C LEU A 486 -11.53 68.94 38.78
N ILE A 487 -11.05 68.51 39.95
CA ILE A 487 -10.99 69.31 41.17
C ILE A 487 -10.17 70.57 40.94
N TRP A 488 -9.00 70.49 40.33
CA TRP A 488 -8.15 71.63 40.00
C TRP A 488 -8.84 72.58 39.02
N ILE A 489 -9.53 72.11 38.02
CA ILE A 489 -10.33 72.94 37.09
C ILE A 489 -11.42 73.61 37.82
N LEU A 490 -12.17 72.91 38.68
CA LEU A 490 -13.20 73.51 39.50
C LEU A 490 -12.65 74.57 40.47
N CYS A 491 -11.50 74.30 41.10
CA CYS A 491 -10.80 75.28 41.95
C CYS A 491 -10.36 76.53 41.16
N ILE A 492 -9.84 76.35 39.95
CA ILE A 492 -9.44 77.45 39.08
C ILE A 492 -10.63 78.27 38.65
N VAL A 493 -11.75 77.63 38.25
CA VAL A 493 -12.99 78.31 37.85
C VAL A 493 -13.60 79.02 39.03
N ALA A 494 -13.66 78.41 40.21
CA ALA A 494 -14.12 79.04 41.43
C ALA A 494 -13.26 80.24 41.85
N GLY A 495 -11.92 80.09 41.76
CA GLY A 495 -10.96 81.18 42.00
C GLY A 495 -11.11 82.30 41.01
N ALA A 496 -11.27 82.02 39.72
CA ALA A 496 -11.55 83.06 38.71
C ALA A 496 -12.91 83.80 38.96
N ALA A 497 -13.96 83.05 39.36
CA ALA A 497 -15.26 83.64 39.71
C ALA A 497 -15.14 84.57 40.95
N LEU A 498 -14.41 84.14 41.98
CA LEU A 498 -14.13 84.97 43.17
C LEU A 498 -13.34 86.24 42.81
N LEU A 499 -12.34 86.14 41.96
CA LEU A 499 -11.59 87.28 41.46
C LEU A 499 -12.48 88.25 40.65
N ALA A 500 -13.37 87.70 39.80
CA ALA A 500 -14.33 88.51 39.06
C ALA A 500 -15.32 89.26 40.00
N VAL A 501 -15.83 88.53 41.00
CA VAL A 501 -16.70 89.17 42.04
C VAL A 501 -15.91 90.24 42.80
N TYR A 502 -14.67 89.97 43.22
CA TYR A 502 -13.81 90.91 43.86
C TYR A 502 -13.56 92.14 42.97
N ALA A 503 -13.26 91.97 41.71
CA ALA A 503 -13.06 93.04 40.73
C ALA A 503 -14.33 93.92 40.60
N VAL A 504 -15.48 93.28 40.54
CA VAL A 504 -16.78 94.02 40.50
C VAL A 504 -17.02 94.82 41.79
N ILE A 505 -16.76 94.21 42.94
CA ILE A 505 -16.88 94.93 44.24
C ILE A 505 -15.85 96.07 44.30
N PHE A 506 -14.63 95.86 43.90
CA PHE A 506 -13.58 96.88 43.87
C PHE A 506 -13.90 98.02 42.91
N ILE A 507 -14.42 97.75 41.72
CA ILE A 507 -14.87 98.72 40.75
C ILE A 507 -16.07 99.54 41.33
N ARG A 508 -17.03 98.84 41.99
CA ARG A 508 -18.16 99.51 42.66
C ARG A 508 -17.75 100.35 43.86
N ALA A 509 -16.76 99.90 44.64
CA ALA A 509 -16.20 100.66 45.74
C ALA A 509 -15.49 101.92 45.25
N ARG A 510 -14.70 101.84 44.16
CA ARG A 510 -14.07 103.00 43.55
C ARG A 510 -15.08 104.03 42.98
N ARG A 511 -16.22 103.57 42.45
CA ARG A 511 -17.28 104.46 41.93
C ARG A 511 -18.07 105.14 43.03
N LYS A 512 -17.93 104.81 44.30
CA LYS A 512 -18.57 105.51 45.46
C LYS A 512 -17.66 106.55 46.14
N THR A 513 -16.39 106.64 45.71
CA THR A 513 -15.39 107.56 46.26
C THR A 513 -14.97 108.64 45.27
N THR A 514 -15.63 108.73 44.13
CA THR A 514 -15.65 109.86 43.20
C THR A 514 -17.06 110.43 43.19
#